data_4facba5cdb1f8cd7933ceb4b98dac7d0
#
_entry.id   4facba5cdb1f8cd7933ceb4b98dac7d0
#
_cell.length_a   1.000
_cell.length_b   1.000
_cell.length_c   1.000
_cell.angle_alpha   90.00
_cell.angle_beta   90.00
_cell.angle_gamma   90.00
#
_symmetry.space_group_name_H-M   'P 1'
#
loop_
_entity.id
_entity.type
_entity.pdbx_description
1 polymer ?
#
loop_
_entity_poly.entity_id
_entity_poly.type
_entity_poly.pdbx_seq_one_letter_code
_entity_poly.pdbx_strand_id
1 'polypeptide(L)'
;VDLDGDGAPRTGWVLFYLHLSNSALPKVGKTLKAGDVIGYPSCEGGEATGSHVHIARYYNGELISADGVLAFNLEGWVSSIDGDSYSGFLTRGNDVREACTCSDAKTHVTAGK
;
A
#
# COMPACT_ATOMS: atom_id res chain seq x y z
N VAL A 1 1.63 2.23 -9.83
CA VAL A 1 2.64 3.30 -9.99
C VAL A 1 3.95 2.65 -10.39
N ASP A 2 4.47 3.06 -11.52
CA ASP A 2 5.74 2.61 -12.07
C ASP A 2 6.85 3.52 -11.54
N LEU A 3 7.81 2.95 -10.80
CA LEU A 3 8.84 3.74 -10.11
C LEU A 3 10.03 4.10 -10.99
N ASP A 4 10.31 3.33 -12.06
CA ASP A 4 11.37 3.67 -13.01
C ASP A 4 10.90 4.53 -14.19
N GLY A 5 9.59 4.70 -14.33
CA GLY A 5 9.00 5.59 -15.33
C GLY A 5 9.11 5.12 -16.77
N ASP A 6 9.40 3.84 -17.02
CA ASP A 6 9.54 3.28 -18.37
C ASP A 6 8.21 2.90 -19.04
N GLY A 7 7.10 2.97 -18.29
CA GLY A 7 5.77 2.60 -18.76
C GLY A 7 5.54 1.10 -18.89
N ALA A 8 6.49 0.27 -18.46
CA ALA A 8 6.39 -1.18 -18.53
C ALA A 8 6.16 -1.78 -17.14
N PRO A 9 4.98 -2.40 -16.87
CA PRO A 9 4.65 -2.89 -15.54
C PRO A 9 5.46 -4.12 -15.11
N ARG A 10 6.24 -4.70 -16.00
CA ARG A 10 7.05 -5.90 -15.73
C ARG A 10 8.54 -5.63 -15.59
N THR A 11 8.94 -4.36 -15.53
CA THR A 11 10.33 -3.95 -15.36
C THR A 11 10.48 -3.03 -14.16
N GLY A 12 11.50 -3.27 -13.35
CA GLY A 12 11.77 -2.50 -12.15
C GLY A 12 10.68 -2.63 -11.08
N TRP A 13 10.68 -1.69 -10.15
CA TRP A 13 9.70 -1.63 -9.06
C TRP A 13 8.40 -0.99 -9.52
N VAL A 14 7.29 -1.68 -9.24
CA VAL A 14 5.93 -1.20 -9.47
C VAL A 14 5.13 -1.31 -8.18
N LEU A 15 4.45 -0.24 -7.79
CA LEU A 15 3.50 -0.23 -6.69
C LEU A 15 2.08 -0.39 -7.25
N PHE A 16 1.35 -1.34 -6.68
CA PHE A 16 -0.01 -1.66 -7.03
C PHE A 16 -0.94 -1.29 -5.87
N TYR A 17 -1.94 -0.49 -6.15
CA TYR A 17 -2.93 -0.03 -5.17
C TYR A 17 -4.30 -0.53 -5.55
N LEU A 18 -5.03 -1.12 -4.60
CA LEU A 18 -6.42 -1.53 -4.74
C LEU A 18 -7.32 -0.76 -3.80
N HIS A 19 -8.60 -0.76 -4.12
CA HIS A 19 -9.67 -0.16 -3.33
C HIS A 19 -9.57 1.36 -3.21
N LEU A 20 -8.94 2.00 -4.19
CA LEU A 20 -9.05 3.44 -4.35
C LEU A 20 -10.34 3.78 -5.11
N SER A 21 -11.01 4.85 -4.68
CA SER A 21 -12.22 5.32 -5.35
C SER A 21 -11.94 5.71 -6.82
N ASN A 22 -12.73 5.18 -7.74
CA ASN A 22 -12.59 5.45 -9.18
C ASN A 22 -12.79 6.94 -9.54
N SER A 23 -13.46 7.71 -8.69
CA SER A 23 -13.74 9.12 -8.93
C SER A 23 -12.53 10.04 -8.84
N ALA A 24 -11.43 9.59 -8.25
CA ALA A 24 -10.28 10.45 -7.91
C ALA A 24 -8.93 9.86 -8.33
N LEU A 25 -8.92 8.85 -9.18
CA LEU A 25 -7.68 8.25 -9.65
C LEU A 25 -6.88 9.19 -10.55
N PRO A 26 -5.55 9.23 -10.44
CA PRO A 26 -4.72 9.92 -11.39
C PRO A 26 -4.90 9.32 -12.80
N LYS A 27 -4.80 10.17 -13.81
CA LYS A 27 -4.84 9.69 -15.20
C LYS A 27 -3.59 8.84 -15.50
N VAL A 28 -3.79 7.80 -16.31
CA VAL A 28 -2.67 7.00 -16.83
C VAL A 28 -1.66 7.90 -17.55
N GLY A 29 -0.38 7.70 -17.26
CA GLY A 29 0.71 8.51 -17.80
C GLY A 29 1.05 9.77 -16.99
N LYS A 30 0.26 10.08 -15.94
CA LYS A 30 0.60 11.21 -15.05
C LYS A 30 1.87 10.91 -14.25
N THR A 31 2.80 11.84 -14.24
CA THR A 31 3.94 11.82 -13.33
C THR A 31 3.53 12.23 -11.93
N LEU A 32 3.89 11.42 -10.94
CA LEU A 32 3.61 11.65 -9.52
C LEU A 32 4.90 11.98 -8.77
N LYS A 33 4.77 12.80 -7.74
CA LYS A 33 5.84 13.10 -6.79
C LYS A 33 5.43 12.56 -5.41
N ALA A 34 6.42 12.33 -4.55
CA ALA A 34 6.15 11.99 -3.15
C ALA A 34 5.25 13.06 -2.51
N GLY A 35 4.19 12.62 -1.84
CA GLY A 35 3.17 13.49 -1.24
C GLY A 35 1.97 13.80 -2.14
N ASP A 36 2.02 13.48 -3.42
CA ASP A 36 0.84 13.63 -4.29
C ASP A 36 -0.26 12.66 -3.87
N VAL A 37 -1.49 13.16 -3.85
CA VAL A 37 -2.67 12.33 -3.59
C VAL A 37 -2.91 11.41 -4.79
N ILE A 38 -3.00 10.11 -4.54
CA ILE A 38 -3.28 9.09 -5.55
C ILE A 38 -4.73 8.59 -5.51
N GLY A 39 -5.49 8.97 -4.51
CA GLY A 39 -6.88 8.59 -4.36
C GLY A 39 -7.32 8.51 -2.91
N TYR A 40 -8.50 7.98 -2.71
CA TYR A 40 -9.13 7.83 -1.40
C TYR A 40 -9.54 6.37 -1.18
N PRO A 41 -9.41 5.84 0.06
CA PRO A 41 -9.88 4.49 0.37
C PRO A 41 -11.34 4.28 0.04
N SER A 42 -11.67 3.11 -0.49
CA SER A 42 -13.04 2.73 -0.84
C SER A 42 -13.22 1.20 -0.73
N CYS A 43 -14.39 0.71 -1.11
CA CYS A 43 -14.66 -0.71 -1.32
C CYS A 43 -14.66 -1.09 -2.81
N GLU A 44 -14.21 -0.21 -3.69
CA GLU A 44 -14.17 -0.43 -5.13
C GLU A 44 -12.98 -1.31 -5.53
N GLY A 45 -13.04 -1.89 -6.71
CA GLY A 45 -11.91 -2.62 -7.31
C GLY A 45 -11.67 -4.03 -6.75
N GLY A 46 -12.70 -4.70 -6.24
CA GLY A 46 -12.64 -6.07 -5.74
C GLY A 46 -13.46 -6.28 -4.47
N GLU A 47 -13.30 -7.42 -3.85
CA GLU A 47 -13.95 -7.71 -2.57
C GLU A 47 -13.32 -6.91 -1.43
N ALA A 48 -14.17 -6.24 -0.66
CA ALA A 48 -13.76 -5.49 0.51
C ALA A 48 -14.86 -5.54 1.58
N THR A 49 -14.48 -5.72 2.84
CA THR A 49 -15.41 -5.70 3.99
C THR A 49 -15.55 -4.31 4.61
N GLY A 50 -14.80 -3.34 4.13
CA GLY A 50 -14.82 -1.95 4.56
C GLY A 50 -13.81 -1.13 3.75
N SER A 51 -13.90 0.19 3.83
CA SER A 51 -12.96 1.08 3.14
C SER A 51 -11.54 0.90 3.64
N HIS A 52 -10.63 0.56 2.74
CA HIS A 52 -9.20 0.43 3.01
C HIS A 52 -8.40 0.63 1.73
N VAL A 53 -7.09 0.63 1.85
CA VAL A 53 -6.18 0.59 0.71
C VAL A 53 -5.35 -0.69 0.81
N HIS A 54 -5.36 -1.46 -0.26
CA HIS A 54 -4.47 -2.59 -0.43
C HIS A 54 -3.26 -2.13 -1.24
N ILE A 55 -2.07 -2.37 -0.72
CA ILE A 55 -0.81 -2.04 -1.39
C ILE A 55 -0.03 -3.33 -1.62
N ALA A 56 0.38 -3.54 -2.85
CA ALA A 56 1.32 -4.60 -3.23
C ALA A 56 2.45 -4.01 -4.04
N ARG A 57 3.56 -4.72 -4.13
CA ARG A 57 4.70 -4.30 -4.95
C ARG A 57 5.24 -5.45 -5.75
N TYR A 58 5.72 -5.12 -6.93
CA TYR A 58 6.33 -6.05 -7.86
C TYR A 58 7.73 -5.59 -8.22
N TYR A 59 8.61 -6.53 -8.46
CA TYR A 59 9.93 -6.28 -9.03
C TYR A 59 10.14 -7.20 -10.22
N ASN A 60 10.38 -6.61 -11.40
CA ASN A 60 10.49 -7.32 -12.66
C ASN A 60 9.33 -8.32 -12.91
N GLY A 61 8.12 -7.90 -12.57
CA GLY A 61 6.90 -8.69 -12.74
C GLY A 61 6.63 -9.73 -11.66
N GLU A 62 7.49 -9.87 -10.65
CA GLU A 62 7.30 -10.79 -9.52
C GLU A 62 6.76 -10.05 -8.30
N LEU A 63 5.74 -10.65 -7.67
CA LEU A 63 5.20 -10.15 -6.41
C LEU A 63 6.23 -10.32 -5.30
N ILE A 64 6.54 -9.20 -4.61
CA ILE A 64 7.46 -9.20 -3.47
C ILE A 64 6.67 -9.17 -2.18
N SER A 65 6.99 -10.09 -1.25
CA SER A 65 6.35 -10.17 0.06
C SER A 65 6.39 -8.85 0.80
N ALA A 66 5.31 -8.54 1.52
CA ALA A 66 5.21 -7.34 2.33
C ALA A 66 6.11 -7.37 3.57
N ASP A 67 6.53 -8.55 4.01
CA ASP A 67 7.41 -8.71 5.17
C ASP A 67 8.72 -9.43 4.80
N GLY A 68 9.57 -9.69 5.80
CA GLY A 68 10.86 -10.35 5.63
C GLY A 68 11.99 -9.36 5.34
N VAL A 69 13.02 -9.83 4.63
CA VAL A 69 14.24 -9.05 4.37
C VAL A 69 13.97 -7.76 3.60
N LEU A 70 12.97 -7.79 2.73
CA LEU A 70 12.53 -6.64 1.92
C LEU A 70 11.17 -6.12 2.40
N ALA A 71 10.88 -6.13 3.70
CA ALA A 71 9.62 -5.65 4.24
C ALA A 71 9.27 -4.24 3.72
N PHE A 72 7.96 -3.97 3.56
CA PHE A 72 7.52 -2.61 3.28
C PHE A 72 8.03 -1.66 4.37
N ASN A 73 8.52 -0.52 3.91
CA ASN A 73 8.85 0.62 4.76
C ASN A 73 8.14 1.85 4.21
N LEU A 74 7.06 2.23 4.87
CA LEU A 74 6.24 3.38 4.52
C LEU A 74 6.61 4.53 5.47
N GLU A 75 7.69 5.25 5.16
CA GLU A 75 8.25 6.31 6.01
C GLU A 75 8.49 5.86 7.47
N GLY A 76 9.15 4.74 7.64
CA GLY A 76 9.48 4.16 8.94
C GLY A 76 8.42 3.19 9.49
N TRP A 77 7.21 3.13 8.91
CA TRP A 77 6.26 2.06 9.21
C TRP A 77 6.69 0.80 8.48
N VAL A 78 7.15 -0.19 9.24
CA VAL A 78 7.62 -1.47 8.71
C VAL A 78 6.57 -2.54 8.94
N SER A 79 6.25 -3.30 7.89
CA SER A 79 5.27 -4.37 7.94
C SER A 79 5.86 -5.66 8.47
N SER A 80 5.04 -6.41 9.19
CA SER A 80 5.32 -7.79 9.62
C SER A 80 4.04 -8.60 9.62
N ILE A 81 4.14 -9.89 9.33
CA ILE A 81 3.02 -10.83 9.38
C ILE A 81 3.11 -11.69 10.65
N ASP A 82 1.99 -12.20 11.09
CA ASP A 82 1.91 -13.12 12.23
C ASP A 82 1.54 -14.56 11.84
N GLY A 83 1.55 -14.86 10.55
CA GLY A 83 1.31 -16.20 10.00
C GLY A 83 -0.06 -16.43 9.39
N ASP A 84 -1.05 -15.59 9.69
CA ASP A 84 -2.40 -15.69 9.15
C ASP A 84 -2.65 -14.69 8.02
N SER A 85 -3.51 -15.05 7.08
CA SER A 85 -3.97 -14.13 6.03
C SER A 85 -4.72 -12.95 6.62
N TYR A 86 -4.50 -11.77 6.09
CA TYR A 86 -5.10 -10.48 6.51
C TYR A 86 -4.78 -10.07 7.95
N SER A 87 -3.72 -10.61 8.50
CA SER A 87 -3.27 -10.38 9.86
C SER A 87 -1.82 -9.89 9.84
N GLY A 88 -1.42 -9.11 10.84
CA GLY A 88 -0.08 -8.56 10.93
C GLY A 88 -0.05 -7.15 11.48
N PHE A 89 1.10 -6.53 11.37
CA PHE A 89 1.39 -5.27 12.03
C PHE A 89 2.14 -4.31 11.11
N LEU A 90 1.95 -3.02 11.37
CA LEU A 90 2.86 -1.96 10.96
C LEU A 90 3.45 -1.34 12.23
N THR A 91 4.76 -1.24 12.29
CA THR A 91 5.47 -0.69 13.45
C THR A 91 6.38 0.46 13.05
N ARG A 92 6.40 1.51 13.87
CA ARG A 92 7.33 2.65 13.74
C ARG A 92 7.78 3.10 15.12
N GLY A 93 9.02 2.80 15.48
CA GLY A 93 9.49 3.01 16.84
C GLY A 93 8.66 2.20 17.84
N ASN A 94 8.04 2.87 18.79
CA ASN A 94 7.14 2.25 19.77
C ASN A 94 5.66 2.20 19.34
N ASP A 95 5.35 2.79 18.19
CA ASP A 95 3.98 2.78 17.67
C ASP A 95 3.71 1.49 16.91
N VAL A 96 2.56 0.89 17.18
CA VAL A 96 2.10 -0.33 16.54
C VAL A 96 0.69 -0.11 15.98
N ARG A 97 0.47 -0.59 14.77
CA ARG A 97 -0.85 -0.70 14.14
C ARG A 97 -1.09 -2.15 13.78
N GLU A 98 -2.15 -2.72 14.31
CA GLU A 98 -2.54 -4.10 14.03
C GLU A 98 -3.63 -4.13 12.96
N ALA A 99 -3.50 -5.09 12.03
CA ALA A 99 -4.53 -5.32 11.03
C ALA A 99 -5.83 -5.75 11.68
N CYS A 100 -6.96 -5.22 11.21
CA CYS A 100 -8.28 -5.62 11.67
C CYS A 100 -9.32 -5.48 10.55
N THR A 101 -10.45 -6.12 10.71
CA THR A 101 -11.64 -5.93 9.87
C THR A 101 -12.51 -4.77 10.38
N CYS A 102 -11.90 -3.76 10.95
CA CYS A 102 -12.55 -2.62 11.60
C CYS A 102 -12.29 -1.32 10.84
N SER A 103 -13.11 -0.31 11.13
CA SER A 103 -12.92 1.08 10.66
C SER A 103 -12.49 1.97 11.83
N ASP A 104 -11.38 1.63 12.47
CA ASP A 104 -10.88 2.35 13.64
C ASP A 104 -9.70 3.25 13.21
N ALA A 105 -9.68 4.48 13.69
CA ALA A 105 -8.56 5.41 13.48
C ALA A 105 -7.21 4.85 13.99
N LYS A 106 -7.24 3.89 14.91
CA LYS A 106 -6.04 3.17 15.39
C LYS A 106 -5.33 2.35 14.32
N THR A 107 -5.99 2.07 13.19
CA THR A 107 -5.39 1.35 12.07
C THR A 107 -4.81 2.29 11.01
N HIS A 108 -5.01 3.58 11.15
CA HIS A 108 -4.46 4.57 10.23
C HIS A 108 -2.98 4.79 10.48
N VAL A 109 -2.24 4.90 9.38
CA VAL A 109 -0.84 5.34 9.39
C VAL A 109 -0.75 6.68 8.68
N THR A 110 0.13 7.54 9.16
CA THR A 110 0.39 8.84 8.57
C THR A 110 1.87 8.98 8.26
N ALA A 111 2.18 9.75 7.23
CA ALA A 111 3.53 10.14 6.92
C ALA A 111 4.23 10.75 8.15
N GLY A 112 5.53 10.55 8.26
CA GLY A 112 6.35 11.22 9.25
C GLY A 112 6.38 12.73 9.01
N LYS A 113 6.64 13.48 10.05
CA LYS A 113 6.90 14.92 9.94
C LYS A 113 8.39 15.16 9.70
#